data_2485785584597a2479dc76f5bf5e1dd0
#
_entry.id   2485785584597a2479dc76f5bf5e1dd0
#
_cell.length_a   1.000
_cell.length_b   1.000
_cell.length_c   1.000
_cell.angle_alpha   90.00
_cell.angle_beta   90.00
_cell.angle_gamma   90.00
#
_symmetry.space_group_name_H-M   'P 1'
#
loop_
_entity.id
_entity.type
_entity.pdbx_description
1 polymer ?
#
loop_
_entity_poly.entity_id
_entity_poly.type
_entity_poly.pdbx_seq_one_letter_code
_entity_poly.pdbx_strand_id
1 'polypeptide(L)'
;MRKNNILNWIKLSSFIFALSILFVSCNQDEMFEPDAQETTALRVVVGDFPAFGGNAQTRASNIGVPDAGKTHWVENDEIIISVKSEKYGTQYATLTYNGEEWCFDDYLKYLEGENEEDGTLEVTALYAPCYEVLDDAISLKEGKTEGMDEYLEVKCHIENRGVLQIPFSQAKRNYSRIRIACASEVKSIFIAAGRFTPAGIEKEYSEVFYNETPFSVDENGNAYIYGSFGKNDQNQYGWIYVEDWDIEHIPLIDYYYFTKATEPGKSYALDARPVIDGTLGGKTEATEDDITALVEQLKGYVDNGITTIIVSGSEPAMIDVGSLTITAIGEAIYRLSKEESYNGKIDLILPDVTEIVDQEFDGAHALNSINLPKVTTVGDGAFCGCQYLEELTFGSVVTAINHKLRAEFYKVGEIVEGCDLVLNREQVNAEADYQPNIETRTWWNTEWKSITLK
;
A
#
# COMPACT_ATOMS: atom_id res chain seq x y z
N MET A 1 9.36 19.38 -63.44
CA MET A 1 7.94 18.96 -63.33
C MET A 1 7.80 17.89 -62.27
N ARG A 2 7.37 18.22 -61.07
CA ARG A 2 6.78 17.39 -59.99
C ARG A 2 6.86 18.13 -58.65
N LYS A 3 6.07 19.15 -58.52
CA LYS A 3 5.74 19.79 -57.25
C LYS A 3 4.28 20.21 -57.36
N ASN A 4 3.32 19.38 -56.99
CA ASN A 4 1.92 19.80 -56.76
C ASN A 4 1.01 18.69 -56.20
N ASN A 5 1.55 17.65 -55.51
CA ASN A 5 0.69 16.61 -54.98
C ASN A 5 0.74 16.43 -53.44
N ILE A 6 1.43 17.32 -52.72
CA ILE A 6 1.52 17.22 -51.24
C ILE A 6 0.50 18.15 -50.56
N LEU A 7 -0.02 19.16 -51.24
CA LEU A 7 -0.92 20.13 -50.62
C LEU A 7 -2.37 19.66 -50.56
N ASN A 8 -2.75 18.65 -51.35
CA ASN A 8 -4.13 18.12 -51.34
C ASN A 8 -4.42 17.01 -50.34
N TRP A 9 -3.39 16.43 -49.75
CA TRP A 9 -3.53 15.42 -48.68
C TRP A 9 -3.70 16.04 -47.30
N ILE A 10 -3.18 17.23 -47.07
CA ILE A 10 -3.29 17.96 -45.79
C ILE A 10 -4.69 18.57 -45.59
N LYS A 11 -5.43 18.83 -46.68
CA LYS A 11 -6.81 19.38 -46.62
C LYS A 11 -7.88 18.27 -46.44
N LEU A 12 -7.58 17.02 -46.71
CA LEU A 12 -8.52 15.91 -46.55
C LEU A 12 -8.43 15.28 -45.17
N SER A 13 -7.26 15.34 -44.51
CA SER A 13 -7.08 14.83 -43.15
C SER A 13 -7.66 15.76 -42.06
N SER A 14 -7.76 17.05 -42.34
CA SER A 14 -8.39 18.02 -41.39
C SER A 14 -9.91 18.05 -41.42
N PHE A 15 -10.55 17.41 -42.40
CA PHE A 15 -12.01 17.34 -42.47
C PHE A 15 -12.58 16.04 -41.92
N ILE A 16 -11.73 15.02 -41.70
CA ILE A 16 -12.14 13.74 -41.11
C ILE A 16 -11.97 13.77 -39.56
N PHE A 17 -11.15 14.69 -39.04
CA PHE A 17 -10.97 14.84 -37.59
C PHE A 17 -12.02 15.77 -36.92
N ALA A 18 -12.83 16.47 -37.72
CA ALA A 18 -13.90 17.33 -37.19
C ALA A 18 -15.29 16.68 -37.21
N LEU A 19 -15.41 15.40 -37.63
CA LEU A 19 -16.71 14.71 -37.74
C LEU A 19 -16.79 13.45 -36.86
N SER A 20 -15.82 13.22 -35.99
CA SER A 20 -15.79 12.09 -35.04
C SER A 20 -16.05 12.49 -33.58
N ILE A 21 -16.49 13.72 -33.34
CA ILE A 21 -16.97 14.17 -32.01
C ILE A 21 -18.47 14.43 -32.10
N LEU A 22 -19.22 13.43 -32.47
CA LEU A 22 -20.66 13.35 -32.25
C LEU A 22 -21.01 11.86 -32.24
N PHE A 23 -21.64 11.46 -31.15
CA PHE A 23 -22.24 10.14 -30.92
C PHE A 23 -21.33 9.05 -30.33
N VAL A 24 -20.96 9.18 -29.03
CA VAL A 24 -21.22 8.08 -28.12
C VAL A 24 -22.23 8.58 -27.11
N SER A 25 -23.46 8.64 -27.56
CA SER A 25 -24.63 8.57 -26.71
C SER A 25 -24.67 7.15 -26.19
N CYS A 26 -24.73 6.93 -24.90
CA CYS A 26 -25.13 5.66 -24.30
C CYS A 26 -26.36 5.17 -25.07
N ASN A 27 -26.27 3.98 -25.66
CA ASN A 27 -27.41 3.32 -26.31
C ASN A 27 -28.47 3.03 -25.26
N GLN A 28 -29.38 3.98 -25.08
CA GLN A 28 -30.71 3.78 -24.53
C GLN A 28 -31.71 3.69 -25.68
N ASP A 29 -31.50 2.79 -26.61
CA ASP A 29 -32.51 2.45 -27.60
C ASP A 29 -32.79 0.96 -27.48
N GLU A 30 -33.87 0.67 -26.76
CA GLU A 30 -34.97 -0.20 -27.20
C GLU A 30 -35.86 -0.55 -26.00
N MET A 31 -36.96 0.16 -25.91
CA MET A 31 -38.31 -0.27 -25.52
C MET A 31 -39.10 0.80 -24.75
N PHE A 32 -39.42 1.91 -25.37
CA PHE A 32 -40.65 2.63 -25.00
C PHE A 32 -41.09 3.52 -26.18
N GLU A 33 -42.30 3.31 -26.67
CA GLU A 33 -42.97 4.25 -27.58
C GLU A 33 -43.14 5.58 -26.82
N PRO A 34 -42.82 6.72 -27.43
CA PRO A 34 -42.90 8.00 -26.72
C PRO A 34 -44.28 8.59 -26.91
N ASP A 35 -45.03 8.77 -25.84
CA ASP A 35 -45.93 9.90 -25.74
C ASP A 35 -45.06 11.13 -25.44
N ALA A 36 -45.18 12.14 -26.33
CA ALA A 36 -44.30 13.29 -26.38
C ALA A 36 -44.40 14.18 -25.14
N GLN A 37 -43.52 13.99 -24.18
CA GLN A 37 -43.04 15.03 -23.28
C GLN A 37 -41.51 14.97 -23.30
N GLU A 38 -40.86 16.11 -23.57
CA GLU A 38 -39.40 16.25 -23.51
C GLU A 38 -38.94 15.89 -22.11
N THR A 39 -38.56 14.63 -21.93
CA THR A 39 -37.84 14.19 -20.74
C THR A 39 -36.40 14.71 -20.84
N THR A 40 -36.11 15.80 -20.17
CA THR A 40 -34.73 16.24 -19.96
C THR A 40 -34.05 15.19 -19.13
N ALA A 41 -33.11 14.44 -19.72
CA ALA A 41 -32.29 13.46 -19.01
C ALA A 41 -31.62 14.11 -17.80
N LEU A 42 -31.72 13.47 -16.65
CA LEU A 42 -31.13 13.95 -15.42
C LEU A 42 -29.60 14.02 -15.57
N ARG A 43 -29.04 15.23 -15.48
CA ARG A 43 -27.59 15.42 -15.48
C ARG A 43 -27.05 15.17 -14.09
N VAL A 44 -26.02 14.33 -13.97
CA VAL A 44 -25.32 14.07 -12.70
C VAL A 44 -24.03 14.87 -12.63
N VAL A 45 -23.79 15.51 -11.49
CA VAL A 45 -22.54 16.20 -11.19
C VAL A 45 -22.01 15.66 -9.87
N VAL A 46 -20.90 14.92 -9.93
CA VAL A 46 -20.24 14.35 -8.77
C VAL A 46 -19.03 15.22 -8.42
N GLY A 47 -18.93 15.63 -7.16
CA GLY A 47 -17.79 16.36 -6.64
C GLY A 47 -16.52 15.51 -6.57
N ASP A 48 -15.38 16.18 -6.45
CA ASP A 48 -14.07 15.50 -6.33
C ASP A 48 -14.06 14.51 -5.17
N PHE A 49 -13.26 13.45 -5.35
CA PHE A 49 -13.06 12.45 -4.29
C PHE A 49 -12.31 13.08 -3.11
N PRO A 50 -12.82 12.98 -1.86
CA PRO A 50 -12.18 13.59 -0.70
C PRO A 50 -10.96 12.76 -0.26
N ALA A 51 -9.74 13.30 -0.40
CA ALA A 51 -8.53 12.66 0.11
C ALA A 51 -8.52 12.57 1.65
N PHE A 52 -7.79 11.59 2.20
CA PHE A 52 -7.48 11.59 3.63
C PHE A 52 -6.58 12.77 3.98
N GLY A 53 -6.86 13.43 5.10
CA GLY A 53 -6.02 14.51 5.61
C GLY A 53 -4.61 14.00 5.97
N GLY A 54 -3.57 14.80 5.59
CA GLY A 54 -2.17 14.40 5.63
C GLY A 54 -1.61 14.10 7.02
N ASN A 55 -0.49 13.39 7.01
CA ASN A 55 0.59 13.26 7.99
C ASN A 55 0.20 13.19 9.47
N ALA A 56 -0.60 12.24 9.88
CA ALA A 56 -0.60 11.80 11.26
C ALA A 56 0.70 10.99 11.49
N GLN A 57 1.79 11.67 11.83
CA GLN A 57 2.98 11.00 12.36
C GLN A 57 2.62 10.39 13.72
N THR A 58 2.24 9.15 13.73
CA THR A 58 2.19 8.39 14.98
C THR A 58 3.61 7.88 15.26
N ARG A 59 4.11 8.19 16.45
CA ARG A 59 5.47 7.80 16.89
C ARG A 59 5.51 6.39 17.47
N ALA A 60 4.94 5.41 16.79
CA ALA A 60 5.15 4.03 17.17
C ALA A 60 6.23 3.43 16.25
N SER A 61 7.09 2.61 16.81
CA SER A 61 8.25 2.02 16.11
C SER A 61 7.92 1.21 14.87
N ASN A 62 6.66 0.77 14.71
CA ASN A 62 6.18 -0.09 13.63
C ASN A 62 5.27 0.64 12.64
N ILE A 63 5.18 1.96 12.68
CA ILE A 63 4.32 2.72 11.76
C ILE A 63 5.15 3.32 10.66
N GLY A 64 4.91 2.84 9.42
CA GLY A 64 5.47 3.40 8.20
C GLY A 64 4.92 4.80 7.89
N VAL A 65 5.27 5.34 6.72
CA VAL A 65 4.76 6.64 6.27
C VAL A 65 3.33 6.46 5.77
N PRO A 66 2.32 7.16 6.35
CA PRO A 66 0.96 7.15 5.85
C PRO A 66 0.89 7.70 4.42
N ASP A 67 0.06 7.13 3.59
CA ASP A 67 -0.26 7.65 2.26
C ASP A 67 -1.62 8.37 2.24
N ALA A 68 -1.92 9.08 1.16
CA ALA A 68 -3.16 9.83 1.02
C ALA A 68 -4.39 8.95 0.73
N GLY A 69 -4.20 7.64 0.50
CA GLY A 69 -5.26 6.77 0.00
C GLY A 69 -5.71 7.15 -1.41
N LYS A 70 -6.93 6.80 -1.76
CA LYS A 70 -7.57 7.22 -3.00
C LYS A 70 -7.78 8.74 -3.01
N THR A 71 -7.44 9.41 -4.10
CA THR A 71 -7.50 10.87 -4.25
C THR A 71 -8.39 11.34 -5.41
N HIS A 72 -8.82 10.44 -6.28
CA HIS A 72 -9.65 10.74 -7.44
C HIS A 72 -10.52 9.54 -7.80
N TRP A 73 -11.56 9.80 -8.59
CA TRP A 73 -12.41 8.76 -9.17
C TRP A 73 -11.63 7.99 -10.24
N VAL A 74 -11.85 6.68 -10.30
CA VAL A 74 -11.26 5.80 -11.32
C VAL A 74 -12.35 5.03 -12.04
N GLU A 75 -12.08 4.61 -13.27
CA GLU A 75 -13.00 3.83 -14.08
C GLU A 75 -13.53 2.61 -13.30
N ASN A 76 -14.83 2.34 -13.40
CA ASN A 76 -15.59 1.34 -12.66
C ASN A 76 -15.83 1.65 -11.17
N ASP A 77 -15.58 2.88 -10.71
CA ASP A 77 -16.11 3.31 -9.43
C ASP A 77 -17.64 3.35 -9.45
N GLU A 78 -18.27 2.86 -8.39
CA GLU A 78 -19.70 2.79 -8.23
C GLU A 78 -20.17 3.70 -7.08
N ILE A 79 -21.29 4.38 -7.27
CA ILE A 79 -21.98 5.15 -6.24
C ILE A 79 -23.43 4.65 -6.17
N ILE A 80 -23.85 4.23 -4.99
CA ILE A 80 -25.25 3.86 -4.74
C ILE A 80 -26.03 5.14 -4.43
N ILE A 81 -27.05 5.43 -5.18
CA ILE A 81 -28.01 6.51 -4.93
C ILE A 81 -29.22 5.92 -4.21
N SER A 82 -29.52 6.45 -3.05
CA SER A 82 -30.74 6.13 -2.29
C SER A 82 -31.69 7.33 -2.33
N VAL A 83 -32.91 7.11 -2.74
CA VAL A 83 -33.94 8.14 -2.76
C VAL A 83 -35.09 7.66 -1.88
N LYS A 84 -35.40 8.45 -0.85
CA LYS A 84 -36.49 8.19 0.08
C LYS A 84 -37.65 9.13 -0.20
N SER A 85 -38.80 8.55 -0.43
CA SER A 85 -40.08 9.25 -0.66
C SER A 85 -41.14 8.73 0.29
N GLU A 86 -42.05 9.60 0.77
CA GLU A 86 -43.19 9.17 1.58
C GLU A 86 -44.13 8.28 0.79
N LYS A 87 -44.26 8.52 -0.52
CA LYS A 87 -45.22 7.83 -1.41
C LYS A 87 -44.69 6.47 -1.90
N TYR A 88 -43.41 6.40 -2.26
CA TYR A 88 -42.83 5.21 -2.92
C TYR A 88 -41.85 4.44 -2.08
N GLY A 89 -41.58 4.89 -0.83
CA GLY A 89 -40.58 4.29 0.02
C GLY A 89 -39.15 4.66 -0.41
N THR A 90 -38.20 3.79 -0.09
CA THR A 90 -36.79 3.95 -0.50
C THR A 90 -36.55 3.19 -1.78
N GLN A 91 -35.93 3.84 -2.77
CA GLN A 91 -35.47 3.21 -4.00
C GLN A 91 -33.97 3.46 -4.17
N TYR A 92 -33.32 2.59 -4.94
CA TYR A 92 -31.88 2.62 -5.15
C TYR A 92 -31.58 2.62 -6.65
N ALA A 93 -30.45 3.23 -7.01
CA ALA A 93 -29.81 3.12 -8.32
C ALA A 93 -28.30 3.14 -8.13
N THR A 94 -27.59 2.59 -9.09
CA THR A 94 -26.14 2.64 -9.13
C THR A 94 -25.68 3.60 -10.23
N LEU A 95 -24.70 4.44 -9.89
CA LEU A 95 -23.95 5.23 -10.85
C LEU A 95 -22.60 4.58 -11.02
N THR A 96 -22.17 4.35 -12.25
CA THR A 96 -20.84 3.84 -12.58
C THR A 96 -20.03 4.89 -13.33
N TYR A 97 -18.77 5.09 -12.94
CA TYR A 97 -17.86 5.99 -13.61
C TYR A 97 -17.15 5.27 -14.76
N ASN A 98 -17.31 5.75 -16.00
CA ASN A 98 -16.70 5.13 -17.18
C ASN A 98 -15.30 5.70 -17.54
N GLY A 99 -14.70 6.50 -16.65
CA GLY A 99 -13.44 7.19 -16.87
C GLY A 99 -13.60 8.64 -17.36
N GLU A 100 -14.76 9.02 -17.89
CA GLU A 100 -15.07 10.36 -18.38
C GLU A 100 -16.30 10.96 -17.69
N GLU A 101 -17.37 10.17 -17.55
CA GLU A 101 -18.65 10.61 -16.98
C GLU A 101 -19.28 9.52 -16.09
N TRP A 102 -20.27 9.94 -15.29
CA TRP A 102 -21.06 9.07 -14.45
C TRP A 102 -22.35 8.67 -15.16
N CYS A 103 -22.57 7.35 -15.29
CA CYS A 103 -23.74 6.77 -15.94
C CYS A 103 -24.62 6.07 -14.91
N PHE A 104 -25.94 6.14 -15.07
CA PHE A 104 -26.87 5.30 -14.34
C PHE A 104 -26.93 3.90 -14.95
N ASP A 105 -26.80 2.86 -14.12
CA ASP A 105 -27.03 1.49 -14.53
C ASP A 105 -28.53 1.14 -14.53
N ASP A 106 -29.30 1.78 -13.60
CA ASP A 106 -30.73 1.63 -13.44
C ASP A 106 -31.45 2.98 -13.42
N TYR A 107 -32.73 2.94 -13.82
CA TYR A 107 -33.56 4.14 -13.91
C TYR A 107 -34.37 4.39 -12.62
N LEU A 108 -34.19 5.57 -12.02
CA LEU A 108 -34.99 6.00 -10.88
C LEU A 108 -36.26 6.70 -11.32
N LYS A 109 -37.43 6.02 -11.24
CA LYS A 109 -38.72 6.48 -11.73
C LYS A 109 -39.19 7.83 -11.21
N TYR A 110 -38.78 8.25 -10.02
CA TYR A 110 -39.26 9.50 -9.45
C TYR A 110 -38.27 10.68 -9.56
N LEU A 111 -37.11 10.48 -10.15
CA LEU A 111 -36.33 11.61 -10.68
C LEU A 111 -37.00 12.25 -11.91
N GLU A 112 -38.04 11.61 -12.47
CA GLU A 112 -38.92 12.16 -13.53
C GLU A 112 -39.99 13.12 -12.99
N GLY A 113 -39.60 14.17 -12.31
CA GLY A 113 -40.47 15.33 -12.17
C GLY A 113 -41.76 15.13 -11.38
N GLU A 114 -41.82 14.23 -10.40
CA GLU A 114 -42.84 14.25 -9.41
C GLU A 114 -42.63 15.41 -8.45
N ASN A 115 -43.32 16.42 -8.75
CA ASN A 115 -43.86 17.52 -7.98
C ASN A 115 -43.17 17.91 -6.68
N GLU A 116 -42.73 19.15 -6.71
CA GLU A 116 -42.39 20.02 -5.57
C GLU A 116 -43.48 20.07 -4.47
N GLU A 117 -44.61 19.37 -4.62
CA GLU A 117 -45.69 19.31 -3.64
C GLU A 117 -45.49 18.26 -2.55
N ASP A 118 -44.68 17.23 -2.79
CA ASP A 118 -44.30 16.26 -1.76
C ASP A 118 -42.95 16.63 -1.08
N GLY A 119 -42.85 17.78 -0.52
CA GLY A 119 -41.72 18.46 0.14
C GLY A 119 -40.65 17.70 0.94
N THR A 120 -40.44 16.43 0.71
CA THR A 120 -39.51 15.58 1.50
C THR A 120 -38.79 14.50 0.70
N LEU A 121 -38.28 14.86 -0.50
CA LEU A 121 -37.40 13.94 -1.20
C LEU A 121 -36.01 13.97 -0.54
N GLU A 122 -35.64 12.91 0.19
CA GLU A 122 -34.29 12.77 0.73
C GLU A 122 -33.46 11.90 -0.21
N VAL A 123 -32.43 12.51 -0.82
CA VAL A 123 -31.50 11.82 -1.71
C VAL A 123 -30.15 11.73 -1.03
N THR A 124 -29.61 10.52 -0.93
CA THR A 124 -28.25 10.27 -0.44
C THR A 124 -27.43 9.53 -1.49
N ALA A 125 -26.15 9.77 -1.52
CA ALA A 125 -25.19 9.03 -2.33
C ALA A 125 -24.17 8.34 -1.41
N LEU A 126 -23.93 7.08 -1.65
CA LEU A 126 -23.02 6.24 -0.91
C LEU A 126 -21.93 5.70 -1.84
N TYR A 127 -20.68 6.04 -1.58
CA TYR A 127 -19.52 5.36 -2.13
C TYR A 127 -19.03 4.34 -1.09
N ALA A 128 -19.28 3.07 -1.34
CA ALA A 128 -18.92 1.97 -0.44
C ALA A 128 -18.63 0.70 -1.27
N PRO A 129 -17.39 0.50 -1.73
CA PRO A 129 -17.04 -0.59 -2.67
C PRO A 129 -17.35 -2.00 -2.19
N CYS A 130 -17.44 -2.19 -0.86
CA CYS A 130 -17.82 -3.48 -0.27
C CYS A 130 -19.33 -3.76 -0.26
N TYR A 131 -20.16 -2.80 -0.67
CA TYR A 131 -21.61 -2.90 -0.62
C TYR A 131 -22.22 -2.88 -2.01
N GLU A 132 -23.39 -3.47 -2.14
CA GLU A 132 -24.23 -3.49 -3.34
C GLU A 132 -25.69 -3.34 -2.99
N VAL A 133 -26.53 -3.09 -3.99
CA VAL A 133 -27.98 -3.11 -3.85
C VAL A 133 -28.46 -4.53 -4.15
N LEU A 134 -29.05 -5.20 -3.17
CA LEU A 134 -29.60 -6.53 -3.29
C LEU A 134 -30.99 -6.54 -2.63
N ASP A 135 -32.02 -7.02 -3.33
CA ASP A 135 -33.39 -7.14 -2.82
C ASP A 135 -33.93 -5.84 -2.18
N ASP A 136 -33.75 -4.70 -2.88
CA ASP A 136 -34.13 -3.36 -2.41
C ASP A 136 -33.49 -2.95 -1.06
N ALA A 137 -32.30 -3.43 -0.78
CA ALA A 137 -31.51 -3.05 0.39
C ALA A 137 -30.03 -2.93 0.05
N ILE A 138 -29.30 -2.12 0.83
CA ILE A 138 -27.84 -2.06 0.76
C ILE A 138 -27.29 -3.21 1.61
N SER A 139 -26.53 -4.09 0.96
CA SER A 139 -25.96 -5.31 1.55
C SER A 139 -24.47 -5.42 1.26
N LEU A 140 -23.74 -6.13 2.11
CA LEU A 140 -22.33 -6.47 1.84
C LEU A 140 -22.27 -7.42 0.63
N LYS A 141 -21.34 -7.14 -0.27
CA LYS A 141 -20.98 -8.05 -1.39
C LYS A 141 -20.46 -9.37 -0.82
N GLU A 142 -20.67 -10.47 -1.55
CA GLU A 142 -20.15 -11.78 -1.18
C GLU A 142 -18.62 -11.74 -0.96
N GLY A 143 -18.15 -12.33 0.12
CA GLY A 143 -16.73 -12.35 0.49
C GLY A 143 -16.18 -11.02 1.03
N LYS A 144 -17.03 -10.03 1.30
CA LYS A 144 -16.67 -8.76 1.92
C LYS A 144 -17.14 -8.70 3.37
N THR A 145 -16.47 -7.85 4.15
CA THR A 145 -16.86 -7.53 5.52
C THR A 145 -16.70 -6.04 5.79
N GLU A 146 -17.30 -5.57 6.87
CA GLU A 146 -17.19 -4.18 7.30
C GLU A 146 -15.72 -3.81 7.56
N GLY A 147 -15.32 -2.63 7.12
CA GLY A 147 -13.98 -2.11 7.32
C GLY A 147 -12.94 -2.54 6.30
N MET A 148 -13.31 -3.30 5.26
CA MET A 148 -12.38 -3.63 4.17
C MET A 148 -12.14 -2.45 3.21
N ASP A 149 -13.07 -1.49 3.13
CA ASP A 149 -12.97 -0.37 2.20
C ASP A 149 -13.70 0.86 2.74
N GLU A 150 -13.70 1.93 1.95
CA GLU A 150 -14.38 3.20 2.22
C GLU A 150 -15.89 3.04 2.43
N TYR A 151 -16.44 3.93 3.24
CA TYR A 151 -17.88 4.12 3.40
C TYR A 151 -18.16 5.61 3.49
N LEU A 152 -18.41 6.26 2.35
CA LEU A 152 -18.64 7.69 2.26
C LEU A 152 -20.10 7.96 1.88
N GLU A 153 -20.84 8.59 2.79
CA GLU A 153 -22.21 9.00 2.54
C GLU A 153 -22.31 10.51 2.47
N VAL A 154 -23.07 11.02 1.50
CA VAL A 154 -23.37 12.45 1.36
C VAL A 154 -24.85 12.65 1.02
N LYS A 155 -25.40 13.77 1.52
CA LYS A 155 -26.71 14.23 1.11
C LYS A 155 -26.61 14.95 -0.23
N CYS A 156 -27.50 14.61 -1.13
CA CYS A 156 -27.55 15.16 -2.48
C CYS A 156 -28.59 16.27 -2.58
N HIS A 157 -28.46 17.11 -3.60
CA HIS A 157 -29.42 18.13 -3.95
C HIS A 157 -29.79 18.02 -5.42
N ILE A 158 -31.07 18.20 -5.72
CA ILE A 158 -31.56 18.32 -7.10
C ILE A 158 -31.77 19.80 -7.39
N GLU A 159 -30.93 20.34 -8.28
CA GLU A 159 -31.00 21.73 -8.70
C GLU A 159 -31.79 21.87 -10.03
N ASN A 160 -32.64 22.89 -10.10
CA ASN A 160 -33.30 23.35 -11.37
C ASN A 160 -33.86 22.23 -12.25
N ARG A 161 -34.58 21.25 -11.68
CA ARG A 161 -35.34 20.20 -12.38
C ARG A 161 -34.54 19.31 -13.33
N GLY A 162 -33.23 19.16 -13.17
CA GLY A 162 -32.49 18.34 -14.11
C GLY A 162 -31.03 18.07 -13.74
N VAL A 163 -30.57 18.53 -12.57
CA VAL A 163 -29.20 18.32 -12.15
C VAL A 163 -29.15 17.73 -10.75
N LEU A 164 -28.66 16.50 -10.63
CA LEU A 164 -28.34 15.84 -9.36
C LEU A 164 -26.92 16.24 -8.95
N GLN A 165 -26.81 17.02 -7.88
CA GLN A 165 -25.52 17.40 -7.29
C GLN A 165 -25.14 16.43 -6.17
N ILE A 166 -23.99 15.78 -6.31
CA ILE A 166 -23.44 14.83 -5.34
C ILE A 166 -22.14 15.42 -4.77
N PRO A 167 -22.17 16.08 -3.60
CA PRO A 167 -21.07 16.91 -3.13
C PRO A 167 -20.03 16.09 -2.35
N PHE A 168 -19.40 15.05 -2.93
CA PHE A 168 -18.40 14.22 -2.26
C PHE A 168 -17.19 15.00 -1.77
N SER A 169 -16.82 16.11 -2.39
CA SER A 169 -15.77 17.01 -1.89
C SER A 169 -16.04 17.56 -0.47
N GLN A 170 -17.32 17.50 -0.03
CA GLN A 170 -17.73 17.92 1.32
C GLN A 170 -17.95 16.72 2.26
N ALA A 171 -17.78 15.49 1.78
CA ALA A 171 -17.95 14.29 2.59
C ALA A 171 -16.94 14.29 3.75
N LYS A 172 -17.43 13.93 4.92
CA LYS A 172 -16.61 13.81 6.12
C LYS A 172 -16.56 12.36 6.55
N ARG A 173 -15.35 11.84 6.68
CA ARG A 173 -15.14 10.54 7.28
C ARG A 173 -15.30 10.62 8.79
N ASN A 174 -16.07 9.73 9.37
CA ASN A 174 -16.11 9.51 10.83
C ASN A 174 -15.15 8.41 11.28
N TYR A 175 -14.33 7.90 10.36
CA TYR A 175 -13.35 6.83 10.52
C TYR A 175 -11.97 7.23 10.00
N SER A 176 -10.98 6.42 10.33
CA SER A 176 -9.61 6.49 9.82
C SER A 176 -9.35 5.35 8.83
N ARG A 177 -8.27 5.46 8.08
CA ARG A 177 -7.72 4.41 7.24
C ARG A 177 -6.41 3.94 7.83
N ILE A 178 -6.19 2.63 7.86
CA ILE A 178 -4.94 2.03 8.31
C ILE A 178 -4.42 1.14 7.18
N ARG A 179 -3.25 1.47 6.67
CA ARG A 179 -2.51 0.63 5.77
C ARG A 179 -1.62 -0.31 6.58
N ILE A 180 -1.68 -1.59 6.29
CA ILE A 180 -0.88 -2.63 6.92
C ILE A 180 0.07 -3.16 5.86
N ALA A 181 1.37 -2.87 5.98
CA ALA A 181 2.39 -3.41 5.10
C ALA A 181 2.72 -4.84 5.52
N CYS A 182 2.57 -5.77 4.59
CA CYS A 182 2.89 -7.19 4.76
C CYS A 182 4.10 -7.57 3.90
N ALA A 183 4.63 -8.76 4.09
CA ALA A 183 5.57 -9.34 3.15
C ALA A 183 4.86 -9.58 1.79
N SER A 184 5.59 -9.49 0.69
CA SER A 184 5.03 -9.58 -0.67
C SER A 184 4.40 -10.94 -0.98
N GLU A 185 4.83 -11.99 -0.29
CA GLU A 185 4.35 -13.36 -0.41
C GLU A 185 2.96 -13.56 0.21
N VAL A 186 2.61 -12.72 1.19
CA VAL A 186 1.31 -12.74 1.86
C VAL A 186 0.22 -12.28 0.89
N LYS A 187 -0.83 -13.08 0.73
CA LYS A 187 -1.95 -12.78 -0.17
C LYS A 187 -3.18 -12.29 0.57
N SER A 188 -3.33 -12.70 1.83
CA SER A 188 -4.45 -12.32 2.67
C SER A 188 -4.05 -12.31 4.13
N ILE A 189 -4.75 -11.52 4.94
CA ILE A 189 -4.55 -11.44 6.38
C ILE A 189 -5.89 -11.48 7.11
N PHE A 190 -5.87 -12.04 8.31
CA PHE A 190 -6.98 -11.96 9.26
C PHE A 190 -6.65 -10.93 10.33
N ILE A 191 -7.64 -10.16 10.75
CA ILE A 191 -7.47 -9.09 11.73
C ILE A 191 -8.36 -9.35 12.93
N ALA A 192 -7.76 -9.42 14.11
CA ALA A 192 -8.48 -9.29 15.38
C ALA A 192 -8.17 -7.93 15.99
N ALA A 193 -9.20 -7.16 16.33
CA ALA A 193 -9.03 -5.81 16.84
C ALA A 193 -9.90 -5.57 18.07
N GLY A 194 -9.36 -4.97 19.11
CA GLY A 194 -10.10 -4.51 20.27
C GLY A 194 -10.60 -3.07 20.08
N ARG A 195 -11.86 -2.81 20.45
CA ARG A 195 -12.50 -1.47 20.36
C ARG A 195 -12.41 -0.84 18.99
N PHE A 196 -12.82 -1.57 18.01
CA PHE A 196 -12.87 -1.16 16.63
C PHE A 196 -14.30 -0.91 16.17
N THR A 197 -14.52 0.20 15.47
CA THR A 197 -15.78 0.51 14.77
C THR A 197 -15.49 0.56 13.28
N PRO A 198 -15.91 -0.44 12.50
CA PRO A 198 -15.76 -0.43 11.05
C PRO A 198 -16.41 0.78 10.40
N ALA A 199 -15.90 1.20 9.24
CA ALA A 199 -16.50 2.26 8.44
C ALA A 199 -17.96 1.90 8.08
N GLY A 200 -18.89 2.85 8.23
CA GLY A 200 -20.32 2.65 7.97
C GLY A 200 -21.11 2.03 9.13
N ILE A 201 -20.48 1.67 10.21
CA ILE A 201 -21.12 1.16 11.43
C ILE A 201 -21.14 2.27 12.49
N GLU A 202 -22.31 2.54 13.05
CA GLU A 202 -22.47 3.55 14.12
C GLU A 202 -22.12 2.98 15.51
N LYS A 203 -22.25 1.67 15.67
CA LYS A 203 -22.10 1.01 16.97
C LYS A 203 -20.68 0.48 17.14
N GLU A 204 -19.99 0.96 18.17
CA GLU A 204 -18.69 0.42 18.55
C GLU A 204 -18.80 -1.06 18.97
N TYR A 205 -17.90 -1.89 18.48
CA TYR A 205 -17.74 -3.25 18.98
C TYR A 205 -17.04 -3.18 20.34
N SER A 206 -17.76 -3.57 21.39
CA SER A 206 -17.21 -3.62 22.76
C SER A 206 -16.33 -4.84 23.00
N GLU A 207 -16.44 -5.83 22.14
CA GLU A 207 -15.65 -7.06 22.10
C GLU A 207 -14.61 -7.01 20.99
N VAL A 208 -13.80 -8.05 20.90
CA VAL A 208 -12.81 -8.18 19.83
C VAL A 208 -13.55 -8.30 18.50
N PHE A 209 -13.24 -7.38 17.58
CA PHE A 209 -13.61 -7.54 16.19
C PHE A 209 -12.69 -8.62 15.60
N TYR A 210 -13.27 -9.71 15.20
CA TYR A 210 -12.58 -10.78 14.50
C TYR A 210 -13.18 -10.93 13.12
N ASN A 211 -12.36 -10.76 12.10
CA ASN A 211 -12.79 -10.93 10.73
C ASN A 211 -12.53 -12.37 10.27
N GLU A 212 -13.61 -13.13 10.08
CA GLU A 212 -13.52 -14.49 9.52
C GLU A 212 -13.26 -14.48 8.00
N THR A 213 -13.48 -13.33 7.34
CA THR A 213 -13.16 -13.13 5.93
C THR A 213 -11.80 -12.44 5.81
N PRO A 214 -10.82 -13.04 5.12
CA PRO A 214 -9.49 -12.44 5.04
C PRO A 214 -9.50 -11.13 4.26
N PHE A 215 -8.68 -10.17 4.71
CA PHE A 215 -8.36 -8.97 3.97
C PHE A 215 -7.35 -9.31 2.87
N SER A 216 -7.63 -8.92 1.64
CA SER A 216 -6.70 -9.11 0.52
C SER A 216 -5.50 -8.19 0.66
N VAL A 217 -4.33 -8.71 0.32
CA VAL A 217 -3.08 -7.94 0.20
C VAL A 217 -2.91 -7.56 -1.27
N ASP A 218 -2.62 -6.29 -1.54
CA ASP A 218 -2.41 -5.77 -2.90
C ASP A 218 -1.04 -6.20 -3.46
N GLU A 219 -0.78 -5.88 -4.73
CA GLU A 219 0.48 -6.19 -5.42
C GLU A 219 1.72 -5.53 -4.78
N ASN A 220 1.52 -4.49 -3.96
CA ASN A 220 2.59 -3.80 -3.24
C ASN A 220 2.77 -4.33 -1.81
N GLY A 221 2.12 -5.43 -1.44
CA GLY A 221 2.18 -6.02 -0.12
C GLY A 221 1.41 -5.25 0.95
N ASN A 222 0.34 -4.52 0.61
CA ASN A 222 -0.45 -3.78 1.60
C ASN A 222 -1.87 -4.33 1.71
N ALA A 223 -2.34 -4.47 2.96
CA ALA A 223 -3.74 -4.59 3.28
C ALA A 223 -4.26 -3.30 3.90
N TYR A 224 -5.57 -3.09 3.83
CA TYR A 224 -6.20 -1.86 4.32
C TYR A 224 -7.37 -2.17 5.24
N ILE A 225 -7.48 -1.41 6.33
CA ILE A 225 -8.63 -1.43 7.22
C ILE A 225 -9.18 -0.02 7.40
N TYR A 226 -10.49 0.12 7.28
CA TYR A 226 -11.21 1.37 7.41
C TYR A 226 -12.13 1.32 8.62
N GLY A 227 -11.88 2.19 9.60
CA GLY A 227 -12.62 2.22 10.84
C GLY A 227 -11.99 3.13 11.87
N SER A 228 -12.53 3.10 13.07
CA SER A 228 -12.06 3.89 14.20
C SER A 228 -11.66 3.00 15.35
N PHE A 229 -10.51 3.26 15.94
CA PHE A 229 -10.10 2.66 17.21
C PHE A 229 -10.38 3.66 18.33
N GLY A 230 -11.20 3.27 19.27
CA GLY A 230 -11.55 4.08 20.43
C GLY A 230 -10.38 4.19 21.41
N LYS A 231 -10.36 5.30 22.17
CA LYS A 231 -9.51 5.42 23.35
C LYS A 231 -10.08 4.54 24.47
N ASN A 232 -9.21 3.92 25.24
CA ASN A 232 -9.63 3.16 26.40
C ASN A 232 -9.53 3.93 27.71
N ASP A 233 -10.60 3.94 28.45
CA ASP A 233 -10.69 4.59 29.76
C ASP A 233 -10.22 3.70 30.93
N GLN A 234 -9.91 2.42 30.71
CA GLN A 234 -9.60 1.42 31.77
C GLN A 234 -8.37 0.56 31.49
N ASN A 235 -7.27 1.11 30.97
CA ASN A 235 -6.07 0.35 30.62
C ASN A 235 -6.23 -0.73 29.53
N GLN A 236 -7.31 -0.75 28.79
CA GLN A 236 -7.47 -1.57 27.59
C GLN A 236 -7.29 -0.66 26.39
N TYR A 237 -6.42 -0.89 25.49
CA TYR A 237 -6.15 -0.06 24.33
C TYR A 237 -6.89 -0.61 23.11
N GLY A 238 -7.23 0.23 22.15
CA GLY A 238 -7.48 -0.24 20.81
C GLY A 238 -6.22 -0.97 20.35
N TRP A 239 -6.37 -2.14 19.74
CA TRP A 239 -5.24 -2.95 19.30
C TRP A 239 -5.59 -3.68 18.00
N ILE A 240 -4.55 -4.00 17.23
CA ILE A 240 -4.62 -4.87 16.06
C ILE A 240 -3.70 -6.05 16.31
N TYR A 241 -4.18 -7.24 16.01
CA TYR A 241 -3.41 -8.45 15.82
C TYR A 241 -3.60 -8.90 14.37
N VAL A 242 -2.52 -9.19 13.68
CA VAL A 242 -2.52 -9.58 12.27
C VAL A 242 -1.94 -10.97 12.14
N GLU A 243 -2.67 -11.85 11.48
CA GLU A 243 -2.30 -13.24 11.25
C GLU A 243 -2.51 -13.60 9.78
N ASP A 244 -1.59 -14.32 9.18
CA ASP A 244 -1.76 -14.91 7.86
C ASP A 244 -2.11 -16.39 7.98
N TRP A 245 -3.33 -16.73 7.63
CA TRP A 245 -3.80 -18.11 7.72
C TRP A 245 -3.41 -18.95 6.50
N ASP A 246 -3.03 -18.33 5.41
CA ASP A 246 -2.52 -19.03 4.22
C ASP A 246 -1.10 -19.56 4.44
N ILE A 247 -0.39 -19.01 5.46
CA ILE A 247 0.98 -19.40 5.83
C ILE A 247 0.97 -20.04 7.24
N GLU A 248 0.27 -21.17 7.39
CA GLU A 248 0.23 -21.98 8.62
C GLU A 248 -0.05 -21.18 9.91
N HIS A 249 -0.86 -20.12 9.82
CA HIS A 249 -1.28 -19.28 10.94
C HIS A 249 -0.10 -18.59 11.66
N ILE A 250 0.87 -18.14 10.91
CA ILE A 250 1.99 -17.39 11.47
C ILE A 250 1.55 -15.98 11.83
N PRO A 251 1.64 -15.54 13.07
CA PRO A 251 1.35 -14.18 13.44
C PRO A 251 2.39 -13.23 12.81
N LEU A 252 1.92 -12.30 11.96
CA LEU A 252 2.78 -11.28 11.35
C LEU A 252 3.16 -10.20 12.35
N ILE A 253 2.25 -9.84 13.25
CA ILE A 253 2.52 -9.03 14.43
C ILE A 253 1.87 -9.66 15.66
N ASP A 254 2.50 -9.50 16.81
CA ASP A 254 1.93 -9.99 18.06
C ASP A 254 0.72 -9.13 18.45
N TYR A 255 0.94 -7.86 18.80
CA TYR A 255 -0.12 -6.89 19.06
C TYR A 255 0.36 -5.47 18.77
N TYR A 256 -0.48 -4.69 18.10
CA TYR A 256 -0.28 -3.26 17.96
C TYR A 256 -1.31 -2.50 18.81
N TYR A 257 -0.84 -1.67 19.72
CA TYR A 257 -1.69 -0.95 20.66
C TYR A 257 -1.80 0.53 20.31
N PHE A 258 -3.02 1.02 20.17
CA PHE A 258 -3.30 2.44 20.00
C PHE A 258 -3.41 3.12 21.38
N THR A 259 -2.42 3.91 21.74
CA THR A 259 -2.42 4.68 23.00
C THR A 259 -3.38 5.87 22.99
N LYS A 260 -3.91 6.23 21.81
CA LYS A 260 -4.92 7.25 21.59
C LYS A 260 -5.92 6.74 20.56
N ALA A 261 -7.15 7.28 20.61
CA ALA A 261 -8.12 7.04 19.53
C ALA A 261 -7.55 7.52 18.20
N THR A 262 -7.88 6.80 17.13
CA THR A 262 -7.58 7.27 15.77
C THR A 262 -8.45 8.48 15.44
N GLU A 263 -7.91 9.43 14.66
CA GLU A 263 -8.62 10.64 14.30
C GLU A 263 -9.39 10.44 12.99
N PRO A 264 -10.67 10.83 12.93
CA PRO A 264 -11.46 10.75 11.71
C PRO A 264 -10.80 11.46 10.52
N GLY A 265 -10.87 10.83 9.35
CA GLY A 265 -10.28 11.37 8.12
C GLY A 265 -8.75 11.30 8.05
N LYS A 266 -8.08 10.66 9.00
CA LYS A 266 -6.63 10.46 8.98
C LYS A 266 -6.25 9.08 8.45
N SER A 267 -5.08 9.03 7.81
CA SER A 267 -4.45 7.79 7.38
C SER A 267 -3.29 7.43 8.31
N TYR A 268 -3.17 6.14 8.62
CA TYR A 268 -2.12 5.56 9.44
C TYR A 268 -1.42 4.46 8.64
N ALA A 269 -0.20 4.10 9.03
CA ALA A 269 0.50 2.96 8.47
C ALA A 269 1.07 2.09 9.60
N LEU A 270 0.86 0.80 9.47
CA LEU A 270 1.38 -0.26 10.32
C LEU A 270 2.29 -1.15 9.47
N ASP A 271 3.43 -1.53 10.00
CA ASP A 271 4.30 -2.53 9.39
C ASP A 271 4.09 -3.87 10.10
N ALA A 272 3.51 -4.83 9.39
CA ALA A 272 3.23 -6.18 9.88
C ALA A 272 4.21 -7.22 9.32
N ARG A 273 5.29 -6.78 8.67
CA ARG A 273 6.32 -7.70 8.21
C ARG A 273 7.05 -8.31 9.42
N PRO A 274 7.54 -9.54 9.32
CA PRO A 274 8.27 -10.18 10.41
C PRO A 274 9.43 -9.32 10.90
N VAL A 275 9.52 -9.14 12.21
CA VAL A 275 10.57 -8.36 12.85
C VAL A 275 11.38 -9.25 13.77
N ILE A 276 12.68 -9.30 13.53
CA ILE A 276 13.65 -9.92 14.43
C ILE A 276 14.27 -8.81 15.29
N ASP A 277 14.34 -9.03 16.60
CA ASP A 277 15.07 -8.14 17.49
C ASP A 277 16.58 -8.39 17.36
N GLY A 278 17.27 -7.54 16.60
CA GLY A 278 18.71 -7.62 16.39
C GLY A 278 19.53 -7.35 17.67
N THR A 279 18.91 -6.75 18.69
CA THR A 279 19.56 -6.52 19.99
C THR A 279 19.51 -7.74 20.91
N LEU A 280 18.75 -8.77 20.55
CA LEU A 280 18.52 -9.99 21.37
C LEU A 280 18.08 -9.67 22.81
N GLY A 281 17.15 -8.72 22.95
CA GLY A 281 16.67 -8.25 24.26
C GLY A 281 17.66 -7.31 24.97
N GLY A 282 18.48 -6.58 24.22
CA GLY A 282 19.46 -5.61 24.72
C GLY A 282 20.81 -6.23 25.13
N LYS A 283 21.14 -7.38 24.55
CA LYS A 283 22.49 -7.98 24.72
C LYS A 283 23.52 -7.20 23.89
N THR A 284 24.71 -7.01 24.44
CA THR A 284 25.86 -6.51 23.68
C THR A 284 26.62 -7.63 22.97
N GLU A 285 26.63 -8.84 23.57
CA GLU A 285 27.29 -10.02 23.05
C GLU A 285 26.30 -11.16 22.89
N ALA A 286 26.28 -11.78 21.71
CA ALA A 286 25.47 -12.94 21.39
C ALA A 286 26.26 -14.25 21.74
N THR A 287 25.51 -15.28 22.07
CA THR A 287 26.03 -16.63 22.31
C THR A 287 25.78 -17.53 21.10
N GLU A 288 26.44 -18.69 21.03
CA GLU A 288 26.15 -19.72 20.01
C GLU A 288 24.70 -20.19 20.02
N ASP A 289 24.06 -20.24 21.19
CA ASP A 289 22.66 -20.62 21.32
C ASP A 289 21.76 -19.51 20.71
N ASP A 290 22.11 -18.23 20.86
CA ASP A 290 21.39 -17.11 20.24
C ASP A 290 21.49 -17.18 18.72
N ILE A 291 22.66 -17.45 18.15
CA ILE A 291 22.85 -17.60 16.71
C ILE A 291 22.05 -18.79 16.19
N THR A 292 22.06 -19.91 16.88
CA THR A 292 21.28 -21.10 16.51
C THR A 292 19.79 -20.77 16.49
N ALA A 293 19.30 -20.06 17.50
CA ALA A 293 17.89 -19.62 17.54
C ALA A 293 17.54 -18.67 16.39
N LEU A 294 18.43 -17.72 16.04
CA LEU A 294 18.23 -16.84 14.88
C LEU A 294 18.18 -17.61 13.56
N VAL A 295 19.06 -18.58 13.36
CA VAL A 295 19.07 -19.43 12.16
C VAL A 295 17.76 -20.20 12.04
N GLU A 296 17.29 -20.83 13.13
CA GLU A 296 16.00 -21.55 13.11
C GLU A 296 14.81 -20.61 12.87
N GLN A 297 14.84 -19.40 13.41
CA GLN A 297 13.81 -18.40 13.16
C GLN A 297 13.79 -17.96 11.70
N LEU A 298 14.96 -17.67 11.10
CA LEU A 298 15.08 -17.33 9.67
C LEU A 298 14.60 -18.48 8.77
N LYS A 299 15.01 -19.73 9.09
CA LYS A 299 14.52 -20.91 8.37
C LYS A 299 13.01 -21.02 8.46
N GLY A 300 12.45 -20.86 9.66
CA GLY A 300 11.01 -20.91 9.87
C GLY A 300 10.24 -19.93 8.99
N TYR A 301 10.73 -18.70 8.82
CA TYR A 301 10.10 -17.73 7.91
C TYR A 301 10.22 -18.17 6.44
N VAL A 302 11.43 -18.48 5.98
CA VAL A 302 11.68 -18.83 4.56
C VAL A 302 10.97 -20.11 4.16
N ASP A 303 10.96 -21.14 5.02
CA ASP A 303 10.29 -22.42 4.76
C ASP A 303 8.76 -22.27 4.67
N ASN A 304 8.21 -21.23 5.29
CA ASN A 304 6.80 -20.84 5.20
C ASN A 304 6.54 -19.77 4.13
N GLY A 305 7.49 -19.49 3.25
CA GLY A 305 7.32 -18.59 2.12
C GLY A 305 7.48 -17.10 2.44
N ILE A 306 7.81 -16.73 3.68
CA ILE A 306 8.09 -15.34 4.06
C ILE A 306 9.58 -15.06 3.89
N THR A 307 9.90 -14.22 2.90
CA THR A 307 11.29 -13.88 2.57
C THR A 307 11.68 -12.47 2.99
N THR A 308 10.71 -11.56 3.13
CA THR A 308 10.95 -10.17 3.57
C THR A 308 11.02 -10.08 5.08
N ILE A 309 12.21 -9.82 5.63
CA ILE A 309 12.49 -9.83 7.06
C ILE A 309 13.08 -8.50 7.51
N ILE A 310 12.51 -7.92 8.57
CA ILE A 310 13.01 -6.71 9.21
C ILE A 310 13.84 -7.10 10.43
N VAL A 311 15.02 -6.50 10.60
CA VAL A 311 15.80 -6.62 11.83
C VAL A 311 15.86 -5.26 12.51
N SER A 312 15.19 -5.13 13.64
CA SER A 312 15.13 -3.90 14.43
C SER A 312 16.32 -3.79 15.38
N GLY A 313 16.61 -2.54 15.79
CA GLY A 313 17.63 -2.21 16.77
C GLY A 313 18.83 -1.50 16.18
N SER A 314 19.19 -0.36 16.79
CA SER A 314 20.34 0.47 16.38
C SER A 314 21.69 -0.05 16.89
N GLU A 315 21.66 -0.88 17.92
CA GLU A 315 22.85 -1.49 18.55
C GLU A 315 22.65 -3.01 18.57
N PRO A 316 22.85 -3.69 17.42
CA PRO A 316 22.68 -5.13 17.34
C PRO A 316 23.69 -5.87 18.24
N ALA A 317 23.28 -7.04 18.75
CA ALA A 317 24.16 -7.90 19.51
C ALA A 317 25.30 -8.39 18.61
N MET A 318 26.54 -8.38 19.13
CA MET A 318 27.73 -8.76 18.39
C MET A 318 28.18 -10.16 18.75
N ILE A 319 28.92 -10.81 17.87
CA ILE A 319 29.57 -12.09 18.12
C ILE A 319 31.00 -12.09 17.57
N ASP A 320 31.91 -12.69 18.31
CA ASP A 320 33.29 -12.90 17.85
C ASP A 320 33.38 -14.18 17.01
N VAL A 321 33.77 -14.04 15.76
CA VAL A 321 33.96 -15.14 14.81
C VAL A 321 35.45 -15.17 14.39
N GLY A 322 36.23 -15.92 15.10
CA GLY A 322 37.68 -15.99 14.89
C GLY A 322 38.38 -14.68 15.23
N SER A 323 38.77 -13.87 14.24
CA SER A 323 39.41 -12.56 14.43
C SER A 323 38.49 -11.37 14.11
N LEU A 324 37.23 -11.65 13.82
CA LEU A 324 36.23 -10.66 13.44
C LEU A 324 35.15 -10.58 14.51
N THR A 325 34.61 -9.38 14.67
CA THR A 325 33.42 -9.15 15.47
C THR A 325 32.33 -8.64 14.49
N ILE A 326 31.28 -9.42 14.30
CA ILE A 326 30.16 -9.11 13.42
C ILE A 326 28.85 -9.14 14.21
N THR A 327 27.75 -8.71 13.60
CA THR A 327 26.45 -8.82 14.28
C THR A 327 25.97 -10.26 14.33
N ALA A 328 25.14 -10.58 15.32
CA ALA A 328 24.53 -11.89 15.46
C ALA A 328 23.68 -12.26 14.22
N ILE A 329 23.01 -11.26 13.61
CA ILE A 329 22.21 -11.49 12.39
C ILE A 329 23.10 -11.76 11.17
N GLY A 330 24.23 -11.08 11.04
CA GLY A 330 25.20 -11.34 9.97
C GLY A 330 25.73 -12.78 10.03
N GLU A 331 26.13 -13.26 11.22
CA GLU A 331 26.56 -14.64 11.43
C GLU A 331 25.43 -15.65 11.17
N ALA A 332 24.20 -15.36 11.60
CA ALA A 332 23.06 -16.24 11.34
C ALA A 332 22.77 -16.39 9.84
N ILE A 333 22.78 -15.28 9.09
CA ILE A 333 22.61 -15.28 7.63
C ILE A 333 23.76 -16.02 6.95
N TYR A 334 25.00 -15.84 7.40
CA TYR A 334 26.15 -16.58 6.89
C TYR A 334 26.00 -18.08 7.10
N ARG A 335 25.57 -18.53 8.28
CA ARG A 335 25.31 -19.95 8.55
C ARG A 335 24.21 -20.51 7.66
N LEU A 336 23.13 -19.78 7.51
CA LEU A 336 22.04 -20.16 6.61
C LEU A 336 22.51 -20.29 5.15
N SER A 337 23.43 -19.44 4.73
CA SER A 337 24.03 -19.45 3.39
C SER A 337 24.90 -20.67 3.09
N LYS A 338 25.16 -21.53 4.08
CA LYS A 338 25.83 -22.81 3.84
C LYS A 338 24.90 -23.87 3.26
N GLU A 339 23.61 -23.65 3.32
CA GLU A 339 22.59 -24.51 2.76
C GLU A 339 22.09 -23.93 1.44
N GLU A 340 22.41 -24.57 0.30
CA GLU A 340 22.09 -24.06 -1.05
C GLU A 340 20.56 -23.82 -1.27
N SER A 341 19.70 -24.49 -0.50
CA SER A 341 18.25 -24.29 -0.56
C SER A 341 17.79 -22.89 -0.16
N TYR A 342 18.61 -22.14 0.57
CA TYR A 342 18.32 -20.77 1.02
C TYR A 342 19.02 -19.68 0.20
N ASN A 343 19.78 -20.04 -0.82
CA ASN A 343 20.46 -19.05 -1.66
C ASN A 343 19.48 -18.10 -2.36
N GLY A 344 19.70 -16.78 -2.20
CA GLY A 344 18.85 -15.75 -2.78
C GLY A 344 17.39 -15.77 -2.30
N LYS A 345 17.16 -16.10 -1.02
CA LYS A 345 15.79 -16.24 -0.46
C LYS A 345 15.40 -15.13 0.52
N ILE A 346 16.33 -14.32 1.00
CA ILE A 346 16.06 -13.33 2.05
C ILE A 346 16.15 -11.91 1.50
N ASP A 347 15.07 -11.18 1.67
CA ASP A 347 14.97 -9.73 1.49
C ASP A 347 15.11 -9.07 2.86
N LEU A 348 16.30 -8.58 3.18
CA LEU A 348 16.64 -8.06 4.49
C LEU A 348 16.43 -6.55 4.58
N ILE A 349 15.83 -6.08 5.66
CA ILE A 349 15.67 -4.65 5.95
C ILE A 349 16.27 -4.36 7.31
N LEU A 350 17.24 -3.44 7.36
CA LEU A 350 17.90 -2.98 8.58
C LEU A 350 17.59 -1.49 8.83
N PRO A 351 16.41 -1.15 9.39
CA PRO A 351 15.92 0.21 9.44
C PRO A 351 16.67 1.12 10.41
N ASP A 352 17.40 0.55 11.37
CA ASP A 352 17.95 1.30 12.49
C ASP A 352 19.46 1.40 12.51
N VAL A 353 20.17 0.52 11.82
CA VAL A 353 21.64 0.53 11.78
C VAL A 353 22.17 1.70 10.94
N THR A 354 23.27 2.30 11.37
CA THR A 354 23.95 3.42 10.70
C THR A 354 25.28 3.03 10.09
N GLU A 355 25.79 1.88 10.46
CA GLU A 355 27.06 1.32 10.01
C GLU A 355 26.91 -0.18 9.73
N ILE A 356 27.49 -0.65 8.65
CA ILE A 356 27.72 -2.06 8.37
C ILE A 356 29.21 -2.35 8.70
N VAL A 357 29.45 -3.28 9.60
CA VAL A 357 30.80 -3.57 10.07
C VAL A 357 31.65 -4.34 9.05
N ASP A 358 32.94 -4.46 9.29
CA ASP A 358 33.88 -5.20 8.42
C ASP A 358 33.39 -6.66 8.25
N GLN A 359 33.25 -7.10 6.99
CA GLN A 359 32.85 -8.46 6.58
C GLN A 359 31.48 -8.94 7.11
N GLU A 360 30.58 -8.04 7.47
CA GLU A 360 29.25 -8.33 8.03
C GLU A 360 28.47 -9.39 7.25
N PHE A 361 28.43 -9.23 5.92
CA PHE A 361 27.71 -10.12 5.01
C PHE A 361 28.65 -10.84 4.03
N ASP A 362 29.94 -11.04 4.38
CA ASP A 362 30.88 -11.74 3.48
C ASP A 362 30.41 -13.17 3.21
N GLY A 363 30.12 -13.47 1.94
CA GLY A 363 29.60 -14.78 1.51
C GLY A 363 28.15 -15.06 1.91
N ALA A 364 27.36 -14.05 2.20
CA ALA A 364 25.94 -14.17 2.53
C ALA A 364 25.09 -14.53 1.30
N HIS A 365 25.18 -15.79 0.86
CA HIS A 365 24.46 -16.30 -0.32
C HIS A 365 22.95 -16.37 -0.13
N ALA A 366 22.45 -16.38 1.11
CA ALA A 366 21.03 -16.39 1.41
C ALA A 366 20.33 -15.07 1.05
N LEU A 367 21.07 -13.95 0.92
CA LEU A 367 20.50 -12.65 0.60
C LEU A 367 20.11 -12.56 -0.88
N ASN A 368 18.86 -12.15 -1.12
CA ASN A 368 18.31 -11.71 -2.39
C ASN A 368 18.34 -10.19 -2.51
N SER A 369 17.86 -9.48 -1.48
CA SER A 369 17.97 -8.02 -1.40
C SER A 369 18.31 -7.54 -0.01
N ILE A 370 18.87 -6.31 0.08
CA ILE A 370 19.12 -5.66 1.37
C ILE A 370 18.80 -4.16 1.29
N ASN A 371 18.01 -3.69 2.25
CA ASN A 371 17.61 -2.28 2.37
C ASN A 371 18.18 -1.67 3.65
N LEU A 372 18.94 -0.59 3.49
CA LEU A 372 19.74 0.08 4.51
C LEU A 372 19.36 1.58 4.61
N PRO A 373 18.20 1.93 5.20
CA PRO A 373 17.67 3.29 5.15
C PRO A 373 18.54 4.35 5.81
N LYS A 374 19.32 3.99 6.84
CA LYS A 374 20.09 4.92 7.66
C LYS A 374 21.60 4.73 7.58
N VAL A 375 22.07 3.74 6.85
CA VAL A 375 23.51 3.44 6.77
C VAL A 375 24.26 4.55 6.06
N THR A 376 25.31 5.03 6.70
CA THR A 376 26.24 6.05 6.20
C THR A 376 27.67 5.56 6.11
N THR A 377 27.99 4.42 6.75
CA THR A 377 29.33 3.82 6.80
C THR A 377 29.26 2.34 6.40
N VAL A 378 30.18 1.91 5.54
CA VAL A 378 30.30 0.53 5.08
C VAL A 378 31.72 0.01 5.39
N GLY A 379 31.79 -1.13 6.06
CA GLY A 379 33.03 -1.78 6.47
C GLY A 379 33.77 -2.49 5.35
N ASP A 380 35.03 -2.85 5.61
CA ASP A 380 35.91 -3.57 4.68
C ASP A 380 35.34 -4.95 4.33
N GLY A 381 35.08 -5.22 3.06
CA GLY A 381 34.54 -6.48 2.58
C GLY A 381 33.11 -6.79 3.01
N ALA A 382 32.35 -5.78 3.44
CA ALA A 382 31.04 -5.96 4.06
C ALA A 382 30.05 -6.81 3.24
N PHE A 383 30.06 -6.71 1.92
CA PHE A 383 29.21 -7.47 0.99
C PHE A 383 29.99 -8.38 0.06
N CYS A 384 31.27 -8.65 0.36
CA CYS A 384 32.12 -9.50 -0.47
C CYS A 384 31.50 -10.88 -0.63
N GLY A 385 31.35 -11.37 -1.87
CA GLY A 385 30.82 -12.71 -2.11
C GLY A 385 29.31 -12.89 -1.97
N CYS A 386 28.53 -11.82 -1.86
CA CYS A 386 27.05 -11.88 -1.93
C CYS A 386 26.56 -12.17 -3.34
N GLN A 387 26.82 -13.38 -3.87
CA GLN A 387 26.69 -13.72 -5.28
C GLN A 387 25.24 -13.77 -5.78
N TYR A 388 24.27 -13.92 -4.88
CA TYR A 388 22.83 -14.00 -5.19
C TYR A 388 22.10 -12.69 -4.90
N LEU A 389 22.80 -11.63 -4.51
CA LEU A 389 22.18 -10.35 -4.19
C LEU A 389 21.73 -9.63 -5.48
N GLU A 390 20.44 -9.43 -5.64
CA GLU A 390 19.82 -8.78 -6.79
C GLU A 390 19.63 -7.27 -6.60
N GLU A 391 19.39 -6.81 -5.36
CA GLU A 391 19.23 -5.38 -5.05
C GLU A 391 19.95 -4.99 -3.75
N LEU A 392 20.66 -3.86 -3.79
CA LEU A 392 21.25 -3.21 -2.63
C LEU A 392 20.77 -1.75 -2.56
N THR A 393 20.08 -1.39 -1.48
CA THR A 393 19.48 -0.07 -1.30
C THR A 393 20.08 0.69 -0.11
N PHE A 394 20.59 1.92 -0.35
CA PHE A 394 20.99 2.88 0.67
C PHE A 394 20.04 4.08 0.69
N GLY A 395 19.32 4.26 1.79
CA GLY A 395 18.37 5.37 1.96
C GLY A 395 19.03 6.67 2.43
N SER A 396 20.22 6.60 3.04
CA SER A 396 21.03 7.75 3.45
C SER A 396 22.21 7.94 2.50
N VAL A 397 22.83 9.11 2.56
CA VAL A 397 24.10 9.39 1.83
C VAL A 397 25.23 8.61 2.52
N VAL A 398 25.89 7.73 1.78
CA VAL A 398 27.06 7.01 2.24
C VAL A 398 28.26 7.95 2.24
N THR A 399 28.87 8.17 3.38
CA THR A 399 29.95 9.12 3.60
C THR A 399 31.28 8.49 3.98
N ALA A 400 31.28 7.19 4.29
CA ALA A 400 32.49 6.44 4.59
C ALA A 400 32.39 5.00 4.08
N ILE A 401 33.41 4.53 3.40
CA ILE A 401 33.60 3.14 3.01
C ILE A 401 35.03 2.75 3.41
N ASN A 402 35.15 1.78 4.30
CA ASN A 402 36.44 1.30 4.75
C ASN A 402 37.04 0.33 3.72
N HIS A 403 38.20 0.63 3.22
CA HIS A 403 38.86 -0.19 2.22
C HIS A 403 40.27 -0.56 2.70
N LYS A 404 40.40 -1.67 3.42
CA LYS A 404 41.66 -2.08 4.00
C LYS A 404 42.28 -3.30 3.33
N LEU A 405 41.49 -4.37 3.19
CA LEU A 405 42.01 -5.68 2.78
C LEU A 405 41.19 -6.32 1.64
N ARG A 406 39.92 -6.04 1.51
CA ARG A 406 39.01 -6.64 0.50
C ARG A 406 38.19 -5.56 -0.20
N ALA A 407 37.76 -5.86 -1.43
CA ALA A 407 36.79 -5.03 -2.12
C ALA A 407 35.41 -5.31 -1.50
N GLU A 408 34.75 -4.28 -1.02
CA GLU A 408 33.49 -4.34 -0.26
C GLU A 408 32.36 -5.03 -1.03
N PHE A 409 32.38 -4.87 -2.35
CA PHE A 409 31.35 -5.38 -3.27
C PHE A 409 31.90 -6.43 -4.24
N TYR A 410 33.02 -7.10 -3.93
CA TYR A 410 33.58 -8.11 -4.80
C TYR A 410 32.63 -9.29 -4.99
N LYS A 411 32.30 -9.63 -6.23
CA LYS A 411 31.37 -10.70 -6.61
C LYS A 411 29.92 -10.52 -6.12
N VAL A 412 29.51 -9.30 -5.83
CA VAL A 412 28.08 -9.01 -5.55
C VAL A 412 27.27 -9.29 -6.80
N GLY A 413 26.21 -10.09 -6.68
CA GLY A 413 25.32 -10.44 -7.78
C GLY A 413 25.95 -11.29 -8.89
N GLU A 414 27.13 -11.90 -8.71
CA GLU A 414 27.84 -12.64 -9.76
C GLU A 414 27.01 -13.76 -10.41
N ILE A 415 26.15 -14.44 -9.63
CA ILE A 415 25.33 -15.56 -10.11
C ILE A 415 24.02 -15.08 -10.75
N VAL A 416 23.49 -13.94 -10.33
CA VAL A 416 22.21 -13.38 -10.79
C VAL A 416 22.36 -12.31 -11.88
N GLU A 417 23.49 -12.36 -12.62
CA GLU A 417 23.78 -11.44 -13.74
C GLU A 417 23.89 -9.96 -13.34
N GLY A 418 24.30 -9.69 -12.10
CA GLY A 418 24.52 -8.36 -11.55
C GLY A 418 23.48 -7.92 -10.54
N CYS A 419 23.87 -6.96 -9.72
CA CYS A 419 23.06 -6.38 -8.65
C CYS A 419 22.59 -4.97 -9.03
N ASP A 420 21.34 -4.66 -8.79
CA ASP A 420 20.77 -3.33 -8.92
C ASP A 420 21.12 -2.49 -7.67
N LEU A 421 21.72 -1.30 -7.87
CA LEU A 421 22.07 -0.40 -6.79
C LEU A 421 21.08 0.76 -6.71
N VAL A 422 20.49 0.96 -5.54
CA VAL A 422 19.60 2.08 -5.24
C VAL A 422 20.27 2.99 -4.22
N LEU A 423 20.49 4.25 -4.56
CA LEU A 423 21.14 5.24 -3.71
C LEU A 423 20.22 6.42 -3.40
N ASN A 424 20.44 7.05 -2.26
CA ASN A 424 19.84 8.35 -1.96
C ASN A 424 20.15 9.35 -3.07
N ARG A 425 19.17 10.16 -3.47
CA ARG A 425 19.33 11.16 -4.54
C ARG A 425 20.48 12.12 -4.28
N GLU A 426 20.73 12.48 -3.04
CA GLU A 426 21.81 13.38 -2.64
C GLU A 426 23.22 12.73 -2.73
N GLN A 427 23.32 11.43 -3.03
CA GLN A 427 24.63 10.76 -3.19
C GLN A 427 25.47 11.38 -4.29
N VAL A 428 24.86 12.00 -5.31
CA VAL A 428 25.58 12.74 -6.36
C VAL A 428 26.25 14.02 -5.85
N ASN A 429 25.85 14.49 -4.67
CA ASN A 429 26.42 15.69 -4.03
C ASN A 429 27.39 15.32 -2.90
N ALA A 430 27.67 14.05 -2.68
CA ALA A 430 28.66 13.58 -1.72
C ALA A 430 30.08 14.01 -2.12
N GLU A 431 31.07 13.76 -1.27
CA GLU A 431 32.49 13.93 -1.62
C GLU A 431 32.82 13.10 -2.88
N ALA A 432 33.78 13.57 -3.69
CA ALA A 432 34.05 13.02 -5.01
C ALA A 432 34.27 11.50 -5.04
N ASP A 433 34.90 10.95 -4.00
CA ASP A 433 35.19 9.53 -3.88
C ASP A 433 33.94 8.67 -3.63
N TYR A 434 32.82 9.29 -3.21
CA TYR A 434 31.56 8.60 -2.91
C TYR A 434 30.45 8.90 -3.94
N GLN A 435 30.75 9.66 -4.99
CA GLN A 435 29.78 9.95 -6.05
C GLN A 435 29.61 8.75 -7.01
N PRO A 436 28.39 8.38 -7.36
CA PRO A 436 28.15 7.37 -8.39
C PRO A 436 28.35 7.92 -9.79
N ASN A 437 28.88 7.12 -10.69
CA ASN A 437 28.86 7.40 -12.12
C ASN A 437 27.67 6.64 -12.74
N ILE A 438 26.60 7.36 -13.02
CA ILE A 438 25.36 6.80 -13.56
C ILE A 438 25.53 6.30 -15.00
N GLU A 439 26.32 6.99 -15.83
CA GLU A 439 26.53 6.64 -17.24
C GLU A 439 27.28 5.32 -17.39
N THR A 440 28.33 5.11 -16.58
CA THR A 440 29.11 3.88 -16.58
C THR A 440 28.57 2.83 -15.62
N ARG A 441 27.54 3.17 -14.84
CA ARG A 441 26.96 2.31 -13.78
C ARG A 441 28.03 1.83 -12.79
N THR A 442 28.94 2.73 -12.45
CA THR A 442 30.01 2.42 -11.49
C THR A 442 29.85 3.22 -10.20
N TRP A 443 30.01 2.56 -9.09
CA TRP A 443 30.11 3.17 -7.78
C TRP A 443 31.11 2.37 -6.93
N TRP A 444 32.00 3.09 -6.29
CA TRP A 444 33.02 2.50 -5.43
C TRP A 444 33.81 1.37 -6.11
N ASN A 445 34.37 1.66 -7.30
CA ASN A 445 35.16 0.72 -8.13
C ASN A 445 34.41 -0.58 -8.54
N THR A 446 33.09 -0.62 -8.38
CA THR A 446 32.24 -1.74 -8.77
C THR A 446 31.31 -1.34 -9.88
N GLU A 447 31.19 -2.20 -10.89
CA GLU A 447 30.17 -2.07 -11.95
C GLU A 447 28.88 -2.74 -11.49
N TRP A 448 27.76 -2.02 -11.59
CA TRP A 448 26.43 -2.45 -11.19
C TRP A 448 25.55 -2.72 -12.40
N LYS A 449 24.57 -3.60 -12.28
CA LYS A 449 23.57 -3.86 -13.32
C LYS A 449 22.78 -2.60 -13.63
N SER A 450 22.35 -1.87 -12.61
CA SER A 450 21.81 -0.52 -12.73
C SER A 450 22.17 0.34 -11.51
N ILE A 451 22.10 1.66 -11.63
CA ILE A 451 22.14 2.59 -10.49
C ILE A 451 20.93 3.50 -10.57
N THR A 452 20.09 3.48 -9.54
CA THR A 452 18.88 4.30 -9.40
C THR A 452 19.05 5.27 -8.23
N LEU A 453 18.65 6.53 -8.42
CA LEU A 453 18.62 7.56 -7.37
C LEU A 453 17.18 7.79 -6.91
N LYS A 454 16.89 7.56 -5.64
CA LYS A 454 15.56 7.74 -5.02
C LYS A 454 15.50 8.89 -4.03
#